data_53e82daf0447d067862c1e7418e889b2
#
_entry.id   53e82daf0447d067862c1e7418e889b2
#
_cell.length_a   1.000
_cell.length_b   1.000
_cell.length_c   1.000
_cell.angle_alpha   90.00
_cell.angle_beta   90.00
_cell.angle_gamma   90.00
#
_symmetry.space_group_name_H-M   'P 1'
#
loop_
_entity.id
_entity.type
_entity.pdbx_description
1 polymer ?
#
loop_
_entity_poly.entity_id
_entity_poly.type
_entity_poly.pdbx_seq_one_letter_code
_entity_poly.pdbx_strand_id
1 'polypeptide(L)'
;DICFCVNYSHPLAEKKQVTFQETCNYPTVMFSDGSYTHKRIFRMADRLSCPLQVELYTRQLHTIINLISNSTMGSYLIRESVIFNEEIVAIPFTDPLKVTVNTITKKNRLIYKDTKALIEFIKKEYRKSVRT
;
A
#
# COMPACT_ATOMS: atom_id res chain seq x y z
N ASP A 1 -6.24 2.40 2.77
CA ASP A 1 -6.30 2.47 1.29
C ASP A 1 -4.92 2.27 0.69
N ILE A 2 -4.88 1.69 -0.50
CA ILE A 2 -3.66 1.64 -1.30
C ILE A 2 -3.48 3.00 -1.97
N CYS A 3 -2.29 3.57 -1.81
CA CYS A 3 -1.92 4.85 -2.41
C CYS A 3 -0.70 4.69 -3.31
N PHE A 4 -0.51 5.65 -4.20
CA PHE A 4 0.73 5.75 -4.96
C PHE A 4 1.74 6.55 -4.15
N CYS A 5 2.80 5.89 -3.70
CA CYS A 5 3.78 6.46 -2.78
C CYS A 5 5.06 6.84 -3.53
N VAL A 6 5.48 8.08 -3.38
CA VAL A 6 6.62 8.65 -4.11
C VAL A 6 7.42 9.59 -3.22
N ASN A 7 8.66 9.88 -3.62
CA ASN A 7 9.45 10.94 -2.99
C ASN A 7 8.88 12.31 -3.37
N TYR A 8 9.16 13.33 -2.57
CA TYR A 8 8.74 14.71 -2.84
C TYR A 8 9.18 15.26 -4.20
N SER A 9 10.28 14.75 -4.73
CA SER A 9 10.80 15.18 -6.03
C SER A 9 10.11 14.53 -7.23
N HIS A 10 9.20 13.59 -7.00
CA HIS A 10 8.49 12.92 -8.07
C HIS A 10 7.54 13.89 -8.78
N PRO A 11 7.37 13.78 -10.11
CA PRO A 11 6.46 14.66 -10.86
C PRO A 11 5.02 14.67 -10.35
N LEU A 12 4.53 13.58 -9.77
CA LEU A 12 3.16 13.50 -9.24
C LEU A 12 3.04 13.92 -7.78
N ALA A 13 4.13 14.23 -7.09
CA ALA A 13 4.14 14.46 -5.65
C ALA A 13 3.26 15.63 -5.20
N GLU A 14 3.05 16.63 -6.04
CA GLU A 14 2.24 17.80 -5.72
C GLU A 14 0.75 17.59 -5.94
N LYS A 15 0.35 16.50 -6.59
CA LYS A 15 -1.05 16.21 -6.84
C LYS A 15 -1.76 15.77 -5.57
N LYS A 16 -2.98 16.20 -5.37
CA LYS A 16 -3.81 15.79 -4.24
C LYS A 16 -4.38 14.39 -4.42
N GLN A 17 -4.57 13.96 -5.67
CA GLN A 17 -5.02 12.63 -6.03
C GLN A 17 -4.58 12.33 -7.46
N VAL A 18 -4.50 11.03 -7.79
CA VAL A 18 -4.09 10.57 -9.13
C VAL A 18 -5.04 9.49 -9.62
N THR A 19 -5.13 9.35 -10.94
CA THR A 19 -5.79 8.18 -11.54
C THR A 19 -4.77 7.05 -11.62
N PHE A 20 -5.27 5.82 -11.70
CA PHE A 20 -4.39 4.67 -11.86
C PHE A 20 -3.60 4.76 -13.18
N GLN A 21 -4.24 5.24 -14.23
CA GLN A 21 -3.61 5.40 -15.54
C GLN A 21 -2.42 6.38 -15.50
N GLU A 22 -2.53 7.45 -14.72
CA GLU A 22 -1.41 8.39 -14.56
C GLU A 22 -0.20 7.72 -13.94
N THR A 23 -0.40 6.83 -12.96
CA THR A 23 0.70 6.15 -12.29
C THR A 23 1.39 5.13 -13.18
N CYS A 24 0.70 4.58 -14.16
CA CYS A 24 1.27 3.59 -15.10
C CYS A 24 2.32 4.18 -16.04
N ASN A 25 2.42 5.50 -16.11
CA ASN A 25 3.41 6.19 -16.95
C ASN A 25 4.80 6.33 -16.30
N TYR A 26 4.94 5.85 -15.07
CA TYR A 26 6.17 6.03 -14.29
C TYR A 26 6.71 4.68 -13.82
N PRO A 27 8.05 4.56 -13.68
CA PRO A 27 8.65 3.32 -13.19
C PRO A 27 8.29 3.09 -11.72
N THR A 28 8.08 1.83 -11.36
CA THR A 28 7.66 1.44 -10.02
C THR A 28 8.47 0.29 -9.47
N VAL A 29 8.49 0.20 -8.14
CA VAL A 29 8.95 -0.96 -7.39
C VAL A 29 7.72 -1.61 -6.78
N MET A 30 7.60 -2.93 -6.85
CA MET A 30 6.41 -3.61 -6.40
C MET A 30 6.72 -4.78 -5.47
N PHE A 31 5.74 -5.13 -4.63
CA PHE A 31 5.78 -6.39 -3.92
C PHE A 31 5.79 -7.56 -4.90
N SER A 32 6.52 -8.61 -4.54
CA SER A 32 6.57 -9.84 -5.32
C SER A 32 5.21 -10.52 -5.39
N ASP A 33 5.08 -11.42 -6.36
CA ASP A 33 3.89 -12.25 -6.52
C ASP A 33 3.52 -12.96 -5.21
N GLY A 34 2.25 -13.08 -4.95
CA GLY A 34 1.71 -13.69 -3.74
C GLY A 34 1.25 -12.70 -2.68
N SER A 35 1.65 -11.43 -2.75
CA SER A 35 1.12 -10.41 -1.84
C SER A 35 -0.27 -9.94 -2.28
N TYR A 36 -1.04 -9.47 -1.31
CA TYR A 36 -2.37 -8.92 -1.57
C TYR A 36 -2.28 -7.66 -2.44
N THR A 37 -1.33 -6.79 -2.17
CA THR A 37 -1.12 -5.56 -2.94
C THR A 37 -0.78 -5.87 -4.39
N HIS A 38 0.12 -6.82 -4.64
CA HIS A 38 0.47 -7.25 -5.99
C HIS A 38 -0.77 -7.70 -6.76
N LYS A 39 -1.59 -8.56 -6.16
CA LYS A 39 -2.81 -9.06 -6.80
C LYS A 39 -3.79 -7.94 -7.13
N ARG A 40 -4.01 -7.02 -6.20
CA ARG A 40 -4.94 -5.89 -6.39
C ARG A 40 -4.48 -4.98 -7.52
N ILE A 41 -3.21 -4.64 -7.54
CA ILE A 41 -2.68 -3.70 -8.54
C ILE A 41 -2.65 -4.33 -9.93
N PHE A 42 -2.22 -5.57 -10.07
CA PHE A 42 -2.21 -6.24 -11.37
C PHE A 42 -3.62 -6.50 -11.89
N ARG A 43 -4.56 -6.79 -11.02
CA ARG A 43 -5.97 -6.92 -11.41
C ARG A 43 -6.53 -5.60 -11.93
N MET A 44 -6.18 -4.49 -11.29
CA MET A 44 -6.58 -3.16 -11.75
C MET A 44 -5.94 -2.81 -13.10
N ALA A 45 -4.67 -3.12 -13.27
CA ALA A 45 -3.95 -2.88 -14.52
C ALA A 45 -4.60 -3.65 -15.69
N ASP A 46 -4.95 -4.91 -15.47
CA ASP A 46 -5.62 -5.72 -16.49
C ASP A 46 -7.00 -5.16 -16.83
N ARG A 47 -7.77 -4.79 -15.81
CA ARG A 47 -9.12 -4.26 -16.02
C ARG A 47 -9.10 -2.95 -16.82
N LEU A 48 -8.11 -2.10 -16.60
CA LEU A 48 -7.98 -0.80 -17.26
C LEU A 48 -7.10 -0.85 -18.50
N SER A 49 -6.55 -2.01 -18.84
CA SER A 49 -5.61 -2.18 -19.95
C SER A 49 -4.41 -1.23 -19.87
N CYS A 50 -3.88 -1.05 -18.66
CA CYS A 50 -2.76 -0.16 -18.37
C CYS A 50 -1.54 -0.99 -18.00
N PRO A 51 -0.54 -1.14 -18.88
CA PRO A 51 0.67 -1.90 -18.54
C PRO A 51 1.50 -1.18 -17.50
N LEU A 52 1.95 -1.92 -16.49
CA LEU A 52 2.80 -1.38 -15.43
C LEU A 52 4.27 -1.38 -15.85
N GLN A 53 5.01 -0.35 -15.42
CA GLN A 53 6.45 -0.27 -15.64
C GLN A 53 7.18 -0.68 -14.34
N VAL A 54 7.26 -1.99 -14.08
CA VAL A 54 7.87 -2.48 -12.85
C VAL A 54 9.36 -2.74 -13.07
N GLU A 55 10.19 -2.01 -12.32
CA GLU A 55 11.65 -2.13 -12.41
C GLU A 55 12.19 -3.19 -11.45
N LEU A 56 11.51 -3.43 -10.33
CA LEU A 56 11.97 -4.37 -9.33
C LEU A 56 10.79 -4.95 -8.55
N TYR A 57 10.90 -6.23 -8.23
CA TYR A 57 10.00 -6.92 -7.30
C TYR A 57 10.76 -7.29 -6.03
N THR A 58 10.13 -7.11 -4.87
CA THR A 58 10.71 -7.50 -3.59
C THR A 58 9.61 -7.89 -2.61
N ARG A 59 9.95 -8.72 -1.63
CA ARG A 59 9.03 -9.09 -0.55
C ARG A 59 9.16 -8.19 0.66
N GLN A 60 10.16 -7.30 0.67
CA GLN A 60 10.49 -6.49 1.83
C GLN A 60 10.01 -5.05 1.67
N LEU A 61 9.08 -4.64 2.53
CA LEU A 61 8.57 -3.28 2.55
C LEU A 61 9.70 -2.26 2.74
N HIS A 62 10.66 -2.55 3.61
CA HIS A 62 11.77 -1.66 3.89
C HIS A 62 12.61 -1.36 2.63
N THR A 63 12.82 -2.37 1.79
CA THR A 63 13.53 -2.20 0.52
C THR A 63 12.76 -1.26 -0.41
N ILE A 64 11.44 -1.42 -0.50
CA ILE A 64 10.59 -0.55 -1.32
C ILE A 64 10.70 0.89 -0.83
N ILE A 65 10.57 1.12 0.47
CA ILE A 65 10.63 2.45 1.07
C ILE A 65 11.98 3.12 0.78
N ASN A 66 13.09 2.38 0.94
CA ASN A 66 14.41 2.92 0.62
C ASN A 66 14.56 3.32 -0.84
N LEU A 67 14.07 2.48 -1.75
CA LEU A 67 14.19 2.76 -3.19
C LEU A 67 13.36 3.96 -3.61
N ILE A 68 12.12 4.07 -3.15
CA ILE A 68 11.27 5.22 -3.53
C ILE A 68 11.70 6.51 -2.84
N SER A 69 12.31 6.43 -1.65
CA SER A 69 12.84 7.62 -0.96
C SER A 69 14.06 8.22 -1.66
N ASN A 70 14.82 7.42 -2.37
CA ASN A 70 16.10 7.82 -2.98
C ASN A 70 16.08 7.81 -4.50
N SER A 71 14.92 7.72 -5.13
CA SER A 71 14.80 7.66 -6.57
C SER A 71 13.53 8.36 -7.06
N THR A 72 13.34 8.37 -8.37
CA THR A 72 12.11 8.89 -9.00
C THR A 72 11.08 7.78 -9.23
N MET A 73 11.30 6.59 -8.69
CA MET A 73 10.34 5.50 -8.77
C MET A 73 9.23 5.66 -7.73
N GLY A 74 8.06 5.16 -8.04
CA GLY A 74 6.95 5.09 -7.10
C GLY A 74 6.63 3.65 -6.73
N SER A 75 5.69 3.47 -5.81
CA SER A 75 5.18 2.16 -5.44
C SER A 75 3.73 2.28 -4.99
N TYR A 76 3.04 1.16 -5.06
CA TYR A 76 1.66 1.06 -4.60
C TYR A 76 1.69 0.41 -3.22
N LEU A 77 1.46 1.21 -2.18
CA LEU A 77 1.55 0.79 -0.79
C LEU A 77 0.29 1.15 -0.02
N ILE A 78 0.04 0.41 1.05
CA ILE A 78 -0.99 0.79 2.00
C ILE A 78 -0.52 2.07 2.70
N ARG A 79 -1.39 3.07 2.75
CA ARG A 79 -1.04 4.39 3.29
C ARG A 79 -0.40 4.33 4.67
N GLU A 80 -0.91 3.47 5.54
CA GLU A 80 -0.43 3.32 6.90
C GLU A 80 1.02 2.86 6.98
N SER A 81 1.53 2.21 5.92
CA SER A 81 2.92 1.74 5.87
C SER A 81 3.93 2.88 5.78
N VAL A 82 3.52 4.06 5.32
CA VAL A 82 4.43 5.18 5.06
C VAL A 82 4.03 6.46 5.78
N ILE A 83 2.98 6.42 6.59
CA ILE A 83 2.38 7.62 7.22
C ILE A 83 3.37 8.40 8.08
N PHE A 84 4.36 7.73 8.67
CA PHE A 84 5.37 8.38 9.52
C PHE A 84 6.67 8.67 8.78
N ASN A 85 6.75 8.41 7.48
CA ASN A 85 7.95 8.69 6.70
C ASN A 85 7.83 10.06 6.03
N GLU A 86 8.60 11.02 6.51
CA GLU A 86 8.55 12.41 6.05
C GLU A 86 9.07 12.59 4.62
N GLU A 87 9.82 11.64 4.09
CA GLU A 87 10.38 11.71 2.75
C GLU A 87 9.44 11.21 1.67
N ILE A 88 8.34 10.57 2.06
CA ILE A 88 7.41 9.93 1.14
C ILE A 88 6.05 10.62 1.19
N VAL A 89 5.51 10.88 0.01
CA VAL A 89 4.15 11.39 -0.16
C VAL A 89 3.26 10.22 -0.61
N ALA A 90 2.20 9.95 0.15
CA ALA A 90 1.20 8.95 -0.21
C ALA A 90 0.05 9.64 -0.92
N ILE A 91 -0.06 9.44 -2.24
CA ILE A 91 -1.06 10.10 -3.06
C ILE A 91 -2.26 9.16 -3.23
N PRO A 92 -3.45 9.55 -2.76
CA PRO A 92 -4.64 8.70 -2.92
C PRO A 92 -5.09 8.65 -4.37
N PHE A 93 -5.75 7.55 -4.73
CA PHE A 93 -6.35 7.43 -6.05
C PHE A 93 -7.69 8.16 -6.09
N THR A 94 -8.01 8.70 -7.26
CA THR A 94 -9.32 9.32 -7.52
C THR A 94 -10.46 8.32 -7.26
N ASP A 95 -10.25 7.05 -7.65
CA ASP A 95 -11.13 5.94 -7.32
C ASP A 95 -10.45 5.10 -6.24
N PRO A 96 -10.82 5.24 -4.95
CA PRO A 96 -10.06 4.65 -3.85
C PRO A 96 -9.95 3.13 -3.91
N LEU A 97 -8.73 2.62 -3.68
CA LEU A 97 -8.45 1.19 -3.54
C LEU A 97 -8.43 0.84 -2.05
N LYS A 98 -9.57 0.44 -1.52
CA LYS A 98 -9.70 0.14 -0.10
C LYS A 98 -9.18 -1.26 0.22
N VAL A 99 -8.56 -1.37 1.39
CA VAL A 99 -8.07 -2.63 1.94
C VAL A 99 -8.80 -2.89 3.25
N THR A 100 -9.35 -4.10 3.38
CA THR A 100 -9.96 -4.53 4.62
C THR A 100 -8.97 -5.41 5.38
N VAL A 101 -8.67 -5.03 6.62
CA VAL A 101 -7.83 -5.84 7.50
C VAL A 101 -8.74 -6.71 8.37
N ASN A 102 -8.59 -8.02 8.22
CA ASN A 102 -9.36 -9.00 8.97
C ASN A 102 -8.44 -9.82 9.86
N THR A 103 -8.89 -10.08 11.09
CA THR A 103 -8.23 -11.05 11.95
C THR A 103 -8.91 -12.39 11.73
N ILE A 104 -8.11 -13.43 11.47
CA ILE A 104 -8.61 -14.77 11.22
C ILE A 104 -8.22 -15.65 12.40
N THR A 105 -9.21 -16.25 13.06
CA THR A 105 -8.99 -17.24 14.08
C THR A 105 -9.50 -18.59 13.59
N LYS A 106 -8.80 -19.67 13.95
CA LYS A 106 -9.22 -21.01 13.56
C LYS A 106 -10.53 -21.37 14.25
N LYS A 107 -11.50 -21.80 13.46
CA LYS A 107 -12.75 -22.33 13.96
C LYS A 107 -12.46 -23.56 14.82
N ASN A 108 -13.12 -23.70 15.95
CA ASN A 108 -12.98 -24.82 16.91
C ASN A 108 -11.70 -24.83 17.76
N ARG A 109 -10.95 -23.73 17.82
CA ARG A 109 -9.85 -23.59 18.78
C ARG A 109 -10.28 -22.70 19.93
N LEU A 110 -9.88 -23.10 21.15
CA LEU A 110 -9.99 -22.25 22.32
C LEU A 110 -9.12 -21.00 22.09
N ILE A 111 -9.76 -19.83 22.17
CA ILE A 111 -9.05 -18.56 22.11
C ILE A 111 -8.78 -18.13 23.54
N TYR A 112 -7.51 -18.06 23.91
CA TYR A 112 -7.14 -17.59 25.24
C TYR A 112 -7.52 -16.11 25.40
N LYS A 113 -7.87 -15.75 26.65
CA LYS A 113 -8.29 -14.39 26.99
C LYS A 113 -7.29 -13.33 26.50
N ASP A 114 -6.00 -13.61 26.64
CA ASP A 114 -4.92 -12.71 26.22
C ASP A 114 -4.90 -12.50 24.71
N THR A 115 -5.15 -13.57 23.95
CA THR A 115 -5.23 -13.50 22.48
C THR A 115 -6.41 -12.65 22.04
N LYS A 116 -7.56 -12.78 22.70
CA LYS A 116 -8.73 -11.93 22.41
C LYS A 116 -8.42 -10.46 22.67
N ALA A 117 -7.78 -10.17 23.80
CA ALA A 117 -7.39 -8.80 24.15
C ALA A 117 -6.45 -8.19 23.12
N LEU A 118 -5.49 -8.97 22.62
CA LEU A 118 -4.55 -8.53 21.59
C LEU A 118 -5.27 -8.23 20.28
N ILE A 119 -6.18 -9.09 19.86
CA ILE A 119 -6.96 -8.89 18.63
C ILE A 119 -7.78 -7.60 18.72
N GLU A 120 -8.45 -7.36 19.85
CA GLU A 120 -9.24 -6.14 20.06
C GLU A 120 -8.35 -4.89 20.06
N PHE A 121 -7.16 -4.97 20.66
CA PHE A 121 -6.19 -3.90 20.67
C PHE A 121 -5.75 -3.54 19.24
N ILE A 122 -5.41 -4.54 18.43
CA ILE A 122 -4.98 -4.33 17.03
C ILE A 122 -6.10 -3.67 16.23
N LYS A 123 -7.34 -4.13 16.35
CA LYS A 123 -8.49 -3.54 15.66
C LYS A 123 -8.70 -2.09 16.06
N LYS A 124 -8.57 -1.78 17.34
CA LYS A 124 -8.75 -0.43 17.86
C LYS A 124 -7.69 0.52 17.33
N GLU A 125 -6.43 0.13 17.34
CA GLU A 125 -5.32 0.94 16.84
C GLU A 125 -5.43 1.15 15.32
N TYR A 126 -5.83 0.15 14.57
CA TYR A 126 -6.05 0.29 13.14
C TYR A 126 -7.15 1.32 12.83
N ARG A 127 -8.25 1.30 13.57
CA ARG A 127 -9.34 2.27 13.39
C ARG A 127 -8.88 3.70 13.67
N LYS A 128 -8.04 3.91 14.68
CA LYS A 128 -7.46 5.21 14.98
C LYS A 128 -6.59 5.72 13.83
N SER A 129 -5.75 4.85 13.26
CA SER A 129 -4.88 5.20 12.13
C SER A 129 -5.68 5.64 10.91
N VAL A 130 -6.79 4.99 10.63
CA VAL A 130 -7.64 5.30 9.47
C VAL A 130 -8.37 6.63 9.65
N ARG A 131 -8.68 7.03 10.89
CA ARG A 131 -9.42 8.27 11.19
C ARG A 131 -8.54 9.52 11.20
N THR A 132 -7.26 9.35 11.36
CA THR A 132 -6.31 10.46 11.32
C THR A 132 -5.76 10.65 9.91
#